data_832eb04f20918328953d332112f1a372
#
_entry.id   832eb04f20918328953d332112f1a372
#
_cell.length_a   1.000
_cell.length_b   1.000
_cell.length_c   1.000
_cell.angle_alpha   90.00
_cell.angle_beta   90.00
_cell.angle_gamma   90.00
#
_symmetry.space_group_name_H-M   'P 1'
#
loop_
_entity.id
_entity.type
_entity.pdbx_description
1 polymer ?
#
loop_
_entity_poly.entity_id
_entity_poly.type
_entity_poly.pdbx_seq_one_letter_code
_entity_poly.pdbx_strand_id
1 'polypeptide(L)'
;MVSYFLVALKFAIVSISIYLILALVLIGTQWISTAVFKGSLDFDAARATVASDPGLIHYRARDGAQLGLRRFAPQKDQNPLVILLHGSGWHGGAYVALGEALNEQLGYEVLIPDLRGHGPDPIRRGDLDYIGQFEDDLADLIKTYRGKDRPAYLVGHSSGGGLAIRFAGGKHGHLASRAVLIAPYLSHDAPTARKDGGNWAKVLLRRTIGLSMLNAVGVRAFNHLHMIQFNFPKAVLDGPNGHSATQSYSFRLNTSFAPRRPLERDVAALPDFLLIAGQEDDAFDASAYETTLSAITTNGHYQLVAGASHLGVLYDDRVNEAISQFLNREK
;
A
#
# COMPACT_ATOMS: atom_id res chain seq x y z
N MET A 1 -45.12 -3.70 31.01
CA MET A 1 -44.13 -2.96 30.19
C MET A 1 -42.73 -2.96 30.82
N VAL A 2 -42.54 -2.51 32.07
CA VAL A 2 -41.22 -2.43 32.75
C VAL A 2 -40.50 -3.77 32.80
N SER A 3 -41.21 -4.88 33.11
CA SER A 3 -40.61 -6.23 33.20
C SER A 3 -40.05 -6.75 31.88
N TYR A 4 -40.75 -6.53 30.75
CA TYR A 4 -40.24 -6.92 29.41
C TYR A 4 -39.04 -6.08 28.98
N PHE A 5 -39.03 -4.79 29.31
CA PHE A 5 -37.88 -3.92 29.06
C PHE A 5 -36.65 -4.39 29.81
N LEU A 6 -36.77 -4.72 31.10
CA LEU A 6 -35.65 -5.24 31.91
C LEU A 6 -35.11 -6.58 31.40
N VAL A 7 -35.99 -7.47 30.93
CA VAL A 7 -35.58 -8.76 30.34
C VAL A 7 -34.82 -8.50 29.02
N ALA A 8 -35.34 -7.65 28.13
CA ALA A 8 -34.69 -7.29 26.86
C ALA A 8 -33.32 -6.63 27.11
N LEU A 9 -33.22 -5.71 28.08
CA LEU A 9 -31.98 -5.05 28.46
C LEU A 9 -30.92 -6.05 28.96
N LYS A 10 -31.33 -7.00 29.86
CA LYS A 10 -30.43 -8.07 30.32
C LYS A 10 -29.92 -8.93 29.17
N PHE A 11 -30.81 -9.32 28.26
CA PHE A 11 -30.43 -10.10 27.08
C PHE A 11 -29.44 -9.35 26.19
N ALA A 12 -29.66 -8.06 25.92
CA ALA A 12 -28.75 -7.21 25.15
C ALA A 12 -27.36 -7.11 25.81
N ILE A 13 -27.31 -6.87 27.14
CA ILE A 13 -26.05 -6.79 27.89
C ILE A 13 -25.29 -8.13 27.82
N VAL A 14 -25.95 -9.26 28.02
CA VAL A 14 -25.32 -10.58 27.95
C VAL A 14 -24.78 -10.83 26.52
N SER A 15 -25.56 -10.52 25.47
CA SER A 15 -25.17 -10.74 24.09
C SER A 15 -23.95 -9.86 23.72
N ILE A 16 -23.93 -8.60 24.10
CA ILE A 16 -22.79 -7.69 23.89
C ILE A 16 -21.55 -8.20 24.64
N SER A 17 -21.72 -8.65 25.89
CA SER A 17 -20.62 -9.20 26.69
C SER A 17 -19.99 -10.44 26.04
N ILE A 18 -20.82 -11.37 25.57
CA ILE A 18 -20.36 -12.57 24.84
C ILE A 18 -19.60 -12.16 23.58
N TYR A 19 -20.14 -11.23 22.81
CA TYR A 19 -19.49 -10.72 21.58
C TYR A 19 -18.10 -10.13 21.85
N LEU A 20 -17.99 -9.27 22.88
CA LEU A 20 -16.72 -8.63 23.26
C LEU A 20 -15.72 -9.66 23.81
N ILE A 21 -16.17 -10.60 24.65
CA ILE A 21 -15.31 -11.67 25.17
C ILE A 21 -14.79 -12.54 24.03
N LEU A 22 -15.64 -12.92 23.08
CA LEU A 22 -15.23 -13.70 21.91
C LEU A 22 -14.18 -12.94 21.08
N ALA A 23 -14.39 -11.66 20.83
CA ALA A 23 -13.43 -10.83 20.09
C ALA A 23 -12.07 -10.79 20.83
N LEU A 24 -12.06 -10.59 22.15
CA LEU A 24 -10.82 -10.56 22.94
C LEU A 24 -10.12 -11.92 22.98
N VAL A 25 -10.86 -13.04 23.07
CA VAL A 25 -10.30 -14.40 23.01
C VAL A 25 -9.65 -14.64 21.63
N LEU A 26 -10.31 -14.27 20.54
CA LEU A 26 -9.74 -14.38 19.19
C LEU A 26 -8.45 -13.57 19.05
N ILE A 27 -8.40 -12.36 19.60
CA ILE A 27 -7.19 -11.51 19.60
C ILE A 27 -6.07 -12.16 20.42
N GLY A 28 -6.38 -12.63 21.63
CA GLY A 28 -5.40 -13.14 22.60
C GLY A 28 -4.86 -14.56 22.31
N THR A 29 -5.49 -15.31 21.42
CA THR A 29 -5.13 -16.71 21.10
C THR A 29 -4.22 -16.86 19.88
N GLN A 30 -3.78 -15.77 19.28
CA GLN A 30 -2.88 -15.80 18.11
C GLN A 30 -1.81 -14.71 18.19
N TRP A 31 -0.55 -15.10 18.04
CA TRP A 31 0.62 -14.22 18.18
C TRP A 31 1.49 -14.24 16.93
N ILE A 32 2.27 -13.18 16.76
CA ILE A 32 3.34 -13.13 15.77
C ILE A 32 4.33 -14.27 16.08
N SER A 33 4.68 -15.03 15.05
CA SER A 33 5.60 -16.15 15.15
C SER A 33 6.98 -15.74 14.62
N THR A 34 8.03 -16.14 15.28
CA THR A 34 9.41 -16.05 14.77
C THR A 34 9.74 -17.18 13.78
N ALA A 35 8.81 -18.14 13.57
CA ALA A 35 9.01 -19.24 12.65
C ALA A 35 9.06 -18.73 11.19
N VAL A 36 10.08 -19.13 10.48
CA VAL A 36 10.22 -18.91 9.04
C VAL A 36 9.18 -19.77 8.32
N PHE A 37 8.37 -19.17 7.45
CA PHE A 37 7.49 -19.94 6.57
C PHE A 37 8.22 -20.27 5.27
N LYS A 38 7.76 -21.29 4.57
CA LYS A 38 8.26 -21.65 3.23
C LYS A 38 7.63 -20.73 2.18
N GLY A 39 8.45 -20.31 1.23
CA GLY A 39 8.05 -19.43 0.13
C GLY A 39 8.34 -17.96 0.42
N SER A 40 8.53 -17.19 -0.60
CA SER A 40 8.74 -15.75 -0.60
C SER A 40 8.53 -15.24 -2.03
N LEU A 41 8.45 -13.93 -2.22
CA LEU A 41 8.56 -13.31 -3.54
C LEU A 41 9.98 -13.47 -4.09
N ASP A 42 10.11 -13.35 -5.41
CA ASP A 42 11.40 -13.31 -6.07
C ASP A 42 12.07 -11.92 -5.89
N PHE A 43 13.06 -11.87 -5.00
CA PHE A 43 13.85 -10.67 -4.72
C PHE A 43 15.11 -10.55 -5.58
N ASP A 44 15.38 -11.46 -6.51
CA ASP A 44 16.67 -11.47 -7.23
C ASP A 44 16.84 -10.23 -8.11
N ALA A 45 15.78 -9.80 -8.81
CA ALA A 45 15.79 -8.57 -9.60
C ALA A 45 16.07 -7.32 -8.73
N ALA A 46 15.46 -7.25 -7.53
CA ALA A 46 15.67 -6.15 -6.59
C ALA A 46 17.09 -6.05 -6.06
N ARG A 47 17.81 -7.16 -5.98
CA ARG A 47 19.22 -7.21 -5.51
C ARG A 47 20.23 -6.89 -6.59
N ALA A 48 19.88 -7.15 -7.85
CA ALA A 48 20.77 -6.95 -8.99
C ALA A 48 20.87 -5.50 -9.46
N THR A 49 19.90 -4.66 -9.12
CA THR A 49 19.80 -3.30 -9.64
C THR A 49 20.61 -2.32 -8.78
N VAL A 50 21.53 -1.62 -9.40
CA VAL A 50 22.29 -0.51 -8.80
C VAL A 50 21.74 0.78 -9.39
N ALA A 51 21.24 1.66 -8.55
CA ALA A 51 20.75 2.99 -8.92
C ALA A 51 21.44 4.07 -8.06
N SER A 52 21.51 5.27 -8.59
CA SER A 52 22.11 6.41 -7.89
C SER A 52 21.12 6.94 -6.86
N ASP A 53 21.25 6.52 -5.58
CA ASP A 53 20.37 7.01 -4.51
C ASP A 53 20.60 8.53 -4.32
N PRO A 54 19.57 9.38 -4.52
CA PRO A 54 19.69 10.83 -4.35
C PRO A 54 19.88 11.27 -2.89
N GLY A 55 19.91 10.31 -1.97
CA GLY A 55 20.00 10.54 -0.54
C GLY A 55 18.64 10.70 0.14
N LEU A 56 18.61 10.32 1.41
CA LEU A 56 17.40 10.42 2.24
C LEU A 56 17.31 11.83 2.84
N ILE A 57 16.23 12.53 2.50
CA ILE A 57 15.80 13.78 3.13
C ILE A 57 14.52 13.52 3.93
N HIS A 58 13.97 14.54 4.58
CA HIS A 58 12.71 14.41 5.33
C HIS A 58 11.72 15.51 4.97
N TYR A 59 10.44 15.17 4.99
CA TYR A 59 9.36 16.16 4.98
C TYR A 59 8.55 16.07 6.26
N ARG A 60 7.91 17.18 6.62
CA ARG A 60 7.13 17.27 7.85
C ARG A 60 5.65 17.00 7.57
N ALA A 61 5.10 15.97 8.21
CA ALA A 61 3.66 15.72 8.22
C ALA A 61 2.93 16.69 9.18
N ARG A 62 1.59 16.79 9.06
CA ARG A 62 0.74 17.71 9.85
C ARG A 62 0.83 17.53 11.36
N ASP A 63 1.15 16.33 11.81
CA ASP A 63 1.36 15.98 13.23
C ASP A 63 2.79 16.28 13.72
N GLY A 64 3.63 16.84 12.85
CA GLY A 64 5.02 17.18 13.13
C GLY A 64 6.02 16.07 12.90
N ALA A 65 5.59 14.85 12.55
CA ALA A 65 6.48 13.75 12.25
C ALA A 65 7.38 14.06 11.05
N GLN A 66 8.66 13.69 11.15
CA GLN A 66 9.61 13.74 10.05
C GLN A 66 9.59 12.40 9.32
N LEU A 67 9.16 12.40 8.07
CA LEU A 67 9.04 11.20 7.24
C LEU A 67 10.10 11.20 6.16
N GLY A 68 10.73 10.04 5.93
CA GLY A 68 11.79 9.89 4.93
C GLY A 68 11.30 10.10 3.52
N LEU A 69 12.13 10.69 2.69
CA LEU A 69 11.84 11.01 1.30
C LEU A 69 13.12 10.99 0.46
N ARG A 70 13.07 10.35 -0.70
CA ARG A 70 14.06 10.54 -1.77
C ARG A 70 13.44 11.40 -2.85
N ARG A 71 14.24 12.33 -3.41
CA ARG A 71 13.72 13.32 -4.34
C ARG A 71 14.64 13.47 -5.54
N PHE A 72 14.08 13.30 -6.73
CA PHE A 72 14.67 13.74 -7.98
C PHE A 72 14.04 15.07 -8.39
N ALA A 73 14.87 16.10 -8.55
CA ALA A 73 14.40 17.45 -8.86
C ALA A 73 13.82 17.50 -10.29
N PRO A 74 12.84 18.37 -10.56
CA PRO A 74 12.29 18.54 -11.90
C PRO A 74 13.29 19.29 -12.80
N GLN A 75 13.26 19.02 -14.11
CA GLN A 75 14.02 19.82 -15.08
C GLN A 75 13.45 21.23 -15.26
N LYS A 76 12.13 21.41 -15.04
CA LYS A 76 11.45 22.71 -15.05
C LYS A 76 10.45 22.74 -13.89
N ASP A 77 10.35 23.86 -13.19
CA ASP A 77 9.53 24.01 -11.99
C ASP A 77 8.03 23.70 -12.20
N GLN A 78 7.51 23.94 -13.41
CA GLN A 78 6.10 23.65 -13.74
C GLN A 78 5.83 22.20 -14.13
N ASN A 79 6.87 21.37 -14.31
CA ASN A 79 6.67 19.97 -14.67
C ASN A 79 5.86 19.22 -13.61
N PRO A 80 5.08 18.21 -14.02
CA PRO A 80 4.30 17.40 -13.09
C PRO A 80 5.12 16.80 -11.94
N LEU A 81 4.42 16.44 -10.88
CA LEU A 81 4.94 15.75 -9.71
C LEU A 81 4.53 14.28 -9.76
N VAL A 82 5.48 13.36 -9.67
CA VAL A 82 5.26 11.91 -9.55
C VAL A 82 5.57 11.47 -8.14
N ILE A 83 4.66 10.74 -7.50
CA ILE A 83 4.86 10.15 -6.18
C ILE A 83 4.88 8.63 -6.31
N LEU A 84 6.02 7.99 -5.99
CA LEU A 84 6.18 6.53 -6.01
C LEU A 84 5.85 5.94 -4.64
N LEU A 85 4.82 5.07 -4.59
CA LEU A 85 4.33 4.44 -3.37
C LEU A 85 4.80 2.98 -3.32
N HIS A 86 5.63 2.66 -2.34
CA HIS A 86 6.19 1.32 -2.18
C HIS A 86 5.17 0.28 -1.67
N GLY A 87 5.46 -1.00 -1.94
CA GLY A 87 4.68 -2.14 -1.48
C GLY A 87 4.93 -2.51 -0.01
N SER A 88 4.24 -3.57 0.43
CA SER A 88 4.31 -4.07 1.80
C SER A 88 5.72 -4.47 2.22
N GLY A 89 6.03 -4.18 3.49
CA GLY A 89 7.23 -4.63 4.16
C GLY A 89 8.52 -3.92 3.76
N TRP A 90 8.53 -3.20 2.64
CA TRP A 90 9.73 -2.57 2.08
C TRP A 90 9.79 -1.07 2.36
N HIS A 91 10.54 -0.31 1.55
CA HIS A 91 10.77 1.13 1.72
C HIS A 91 11.04 1.80 0.36
N GLY A 92 11.02 3.12 0.32
CA GLY A 92 11.20 3.89 -0.92
C GLY A 92 12.52 3.64 -1.65
N GLY A 93 13.58 3.27 -0.95
CA GLY A 93 14.89 2.98 -1.56
C GLY A 93 14.87 1.89 -2.65
N ALA A 94 13.94 0.95 -2.59
CA ALA A 94 13.79 -0.06 -3.63
C ALA A 94 13.22 0.48 -4.95
N TYR A 95 12.73 1.71 -4.96
CA TYR A 95 12.09 2.35 -6.12
C TYR A 95 12.96 3.45 -6.75
N VAL A 96 14.19 3.59 -6.29
CA VAL A 96 15.11 4.63 -6.77
C VAL A 96 15.40 4.47 -8.27
N ALA A 97 15.64 3.24 -8.75
CA ALA A 97 15.88 3.00 -10.18
C ALA A 97 14.71 3.42 -11.07
N LEU A 98 13.47 3.05 -10.68
CA LEU A 98 12.27 3.50 -11.36
C LEU A 98 12.12 5.04 -11.30
N GLY A 99 12.40 5.62 -10.13
CA GLY A 99 12.32 7.06 -9.93
C GLY A 99 13.33 7.83 -10.78
N GLU A 100 14.57 7.37 -10.86
CA GLU A 100 15.63 7.92 -11.72
C GLU A 100 15.21 7.85 -13.20
N ALA A 101 14.77 6.67 -13.67
CA ALA A 101 14.32 6.48 -15.04
C ALA A 101 13.16 7.43 -15.42
N LEU A 102 12.15 7.58 -14.56
CA LEU A 102 11.03 8.48 -14.81
C LEU A 102 11.46 9.96 -14.81
N ASN A 103 12.37 10.35 -13.91
CA ASN A 103 12.90 11.71 -13.89
C ASN A 103 13.71 12.02 -15.16
N GLU A 104 14.59 11.11 -15.60
CA GLU A 104 15.39 11.26 -16.80
C GLU A 104 14.54 11.34 -18.08
N GLN A 105 13.57 10.42 -18.21
CA GLN A 105 12.74 10.33 -19.43
C GLN A 105 11.71 11.45 -19.53
N LEU A 106 11.13 11.91 -18.41
CA LEU A 106 10.04 12.87 -18.39
C LEU A 106 10.47 14.28 -17.97
N GLY A 107 11.59 14.41 -17.27
CA GLY A 107 12.00 15.66 -16.62
C GLY A 107 11.09 16.05 -15.46
N TYR A 108 10.23 15.16 -14.97
CA TYR A 108 9.29 15.42 -13.89
C TYR A 108 9.97 15.37 -12.52
N GLU A 109 9.40 16.05 -11.55
CA GLU A 109 9.82 15.85 -10.16
C GLU A 109 9.33 14.49 -9.66
N VAL A 110 10.25 13.69 -9.10
CA VAL A 110 9.88 12.38 -8.55
C VAL A 110 10.15 12.35 -7.05
N LEU A 111 9.11 12.03 -6.29
CA LEU A 111 9.14 11.87 -4.85
C LEU A 111 8.93 10.41 -4.48
N ILE A 112 9.82 9.86 -3.66
CA ILE A 112 9.78 8.47 -3.22
C ILE A 112 9.77 8.47 -1.68
N PRO A 113 8.60 8.60 -1.03
CA PRO A 113 8.52 8.59 0.41
C PRO A 113 8.80 7.19 0.97
N ASP A 114 9.47 7.14 2.13
CA ASP A 114 9.31 6.03 3.06
C ASP A 114 7.98 6.26 3.78
N LEU A 115 6.97 5.43 3.45
CA LEU A 115 5.64 5.55 4.07
C LEU A 115 5.77 5.36 5.58
N ARG A 116 4.97 6.09 6.37
CA ARG A 116 5.01 6.03 7.84
C ARG A 116 5.06 4.58 8.34
N GLY A 117 5.91 4.31 9.31
CA GLY A 117 6.14 2.94 9.82
C GLY A 117 7.13 2.10 9.01
N HIS A 118 7.74 2.69 7.96
CA HIS A 118 8.70 2.04 7.07
C HIS A 118 10.02 2.83 6.98
N GLY A 119 10.97 2.27 6.25
CA GLY A 119 12.28 2.88 6.05
C GLY A 119 13.29 2.54 7.14
N PRO A 120 14.46 3.20 7.14
CA PRO A 120 15.57 2.86 8.05
C PRO A 120 15.25 3.19 9.51
N ASP A 121 14.57 4.31 9.78
CA ASP A 121 14.35 4.81 11.15
C ASP A 121 12.92 5.36 11.36
N PRO A 122 11.89 4.51 11.29
CA PRO A 122 10.52 4.93 11.55
C PRO A 122 10.28 5.13 13.06
N ILE A 123 9.48 6.12 13.45
CA ILE A 123 9.06 6.35 14.84
C ILE A 123 8.48 5.08 15.46
N ARG A 124 7.63 4.36 14.71
CA ARG A 124 7.07 3.05 15.06
C ARG A 124 7.05 2.17 13.83
N ARG A 125 7.85 1.12 13.83
CA ARG A 125 7.91 0.20 12.70
C ARG A 125 6.64 -0.62 12.58
N GLY A 126 6.02 -0.60 11.39
CA GLY A 126 4.84 -1.38 11.08
C GLY A 126 3.55 -0.89 11.73
N ASP A 127 3.51 0.39 12.19
CA ASP A 127 2.33 0.94 12.86
C ASP A 127 2.04 2.40 12.49
N LEU A 128 0.77 2.81 12.66
CA LEU A 128 0.23 4.16 12.46
C LEU A 128 -0.48 4.64 13.73
N ASP A 129 -0.97 5.88 13.73
CA ASP A 129 -1.83 6.38 14.81
C ASP A 129 -3.32 6.05 14.54
N TYR A 130 -3.76 6.11 13.28
CA TYR A 130 -5.13 5.85 12.88
C TYR A 130 -5.23 5.32 11.44
N ILE A 131 -6.34 4.65 11.12
CA ILE A 131 -6.64 4.19 9.76
C ILE A 131 -6.90 5.42 8.87
N GLY A 132 -6.16 5.52 7.76
CA GLY A 132 -6.22 6.65 6.84
C GLY A 132 -5.09 7.69 7.04
N GLN A 133 -4.16 7.46 7.96
CA GLN A 133 -3.02 8.37 8.17
C GLN A 133 -2.10 8.45 6.95
N PHE A 134 -1.94 7.36 6.18
CA PHE A 134 -1.20 7.40 4.92
C PHE A 134 -1.77 8.41 3.92
N GLU A 135 -3.11 8.50 3.84
CA GLU A 135 -3.77 9.45 2.93
C GLU A 135 -3.51 10.90 3.37
N ASP A 136 -3.46 11.13 4.68
CA ASP A 136 -3.14 12.45 5.24
C ASP A 136 -1.67 12.81 5.03
N ASP A 137 -0.73 11.88 5.24
CA ASP A 137 0.70 12.06 4.99
C ASP A 137 0.99 12.35 3.50
N LEU A 138 0.33 11.62 2.59
CA LEU A 138 0.45 11.87 1.15
C LEU A 138 -0.11 13.23 0.74
N ALA A 139 -1.24 13.64 1.31
CA ALA A 139 -1.79 14.96 1.05
C ALA A 139 -0.85 16.08 1.54
N ASP A 140 -0.17 15.88 2.66
CA ASP A 140 0.82 16.82 3.19
C ASP A 140 2.07 16.86 2.31
N LEU A 141 2.56 15.71 1.83
CA LEU A 141 3.65 15.61 0.87
C LEU A 141 3.32 16.37 -0.42
N ILE A 142 2.16 16.06 -1.03
CA ILE A 142 1.70 16.71 -2.25
C ILE A 142 1.61 18.23 -2.05
N LYS A 143 1.01 18.70 -0.98
CA LYS A 143 0.90 20.14 -0.69
C LYS A 143 2.25 20.83 -0.50
N THR A 144 3.23 20.13 0.07
CA THR A 144 4.57 20.66 0.32
C THR A 144 5.34 20.88 -1.00
N TYR A 145 5.23 19.94 -1.94
CA TYR A 145 6.06 19.94 -3.16
C TYR A 145 5.34 20.38 -4.43
N ARG A 146 4.01 20.26 -4.48
CA ARG A 146 3.24 20.51 -5.70
C ARG A 146 3.33 21.96 -6.21
N GLY A 147 3.50 22.93 -5.33
CA GLY A 147 3.38 24.34 -5.70
C GLY A 147 1.97 24.70 -6.15
N LYS A 148 1.83 25.74 -7.02
CA LYS A 148 0.55 26.13 -7.60
C LYS A 148 0.32 25.35 -8.91
N ASP A 149 -0.82 24.67 -8.98
CA ASP A 149 -1.44 24.11 -10.20
C ASP A 149 -0.66 23.02 -10.98
N ARG A 150 0.44 22.50 -10.44
CA ARG A 150 1.12 21.36 -11.06
C ARG A 150 0.30 20.08 -10.94
N PRO A 151 0.16 19.25 -11.99
CA PRO A 151 -0.43 17.93 -11.87
C PRO A 151 0.38 17.04 -10.89
N ALA A 152 -0.29 16.25 -10.08
CA ALA A 152 0.34 15.23 -9.25
C ALA A 152 -0.15 13.85 -9.68
N TYR A 153 0.79 12.95 -9.95
CA TYR A 153 0.56 11.59 -10.41
C TYR A 153 1.00 10.60 -9.33
N LEU A 154 0.16 9.63 -9.05
CA LEU A 154 0.48 8.55 -8.10
C LEU A 154 0.92 7.31 -8.87
N VAL A 155 2.08 6.78 -8.55
CA VAL A 155 2.58 5.51 -9.09
C VAL A 155 2.74 4.56 -7.92
N GLY A 156 1.89 3.54 -7.81
CA GLY A 156 1.89 2.65 -6.66
C GLY A 156 2.08 1.19 -7.04
N HIS A 157 2.99 0.51 -6.35
CA HIS A 157 3.23 -0.92 -6.54
C HIS A 157 2.62 -1.74 -5.41
N SER A 158 1.99 -2.87 -5.75
CA SER A 158 1.47 -3.82 -4.76
C SER A 158 0.51 -3.14 -3.76
N SER A 159 0.79 -3.16 -2.47
CA SER A 159 0.03 -2.41 -1.45
C SER A 159 0.07 -0.89 -1.68
N GLY A 160 1.16 -0.34 -2.24
CA GLY A 160 1.22 1.06 -2.66
C GLY A 160 0.23 1.39 -3.77
N GLY A 161 -0.03 0.43 -4.68
CA GLY A 161 -1.10 0.53 -5.67
C GLY A 161 -2.48 0.51 -5.02
N GLY A 162 -2.69 -0.35 -4.01
CA GLY A 162 -3.91 -0.35 -3.19
C GLY A 162 -4.11 0.99 -2.46
N LEU A 163 -3.03 1.59 -1.95
CA LEU A 163 -3.06 2.92 -1.34
C LEU A 163 -3.40 4.02 -2.35
N ALA A 164 -2.89 3.94 -3.59
CA ALA A 164 -3.24 4.89 -4.65
C ALA A 164 -4.74 4.85 -4.98
N ILE A 165 -5.32 3.64 -5.08
CA ILE A 165 -6.77 3.45 -5.26
C ILE A 165 -7.54 4.03 -4.07
N ARG A 166 -7.12 3.71 -2.85
CA ARG A 166 -7.73 4.23 -1.62
C ARG A 166 -7.66 5.75 -1.53
N PHE A 167 -6.54 6.36 -1.92
CA PHE A 167 -6.35 7.80 -1.93
C PHE A 167 -7.32 8.47 -2.90
N ALA A 168 -7.46 7.94 -4.13
CA ALA A 168 -8.35 8.46 -5.15
C ALA A 168 -9.81 8.49 -4.68
N GLY A 169 -10.30 7.42 -4.01
CA GLY A 169 -11.64 7.36 -3.44
C GLY A 169 -11.83 8.09 -2.12
N GLY A 170 -10.76 8.68 -1.56
CA GLY A 170 -10.74 9.37 -0.27
C GLY A 170 -10.99 10.87 -0.35
N LYS A 171 -10.95 11.52 0.81
CA LYS A 171 -11.14 12.98 0.94
C LYS A 171 -10.11 13.83 0.19
N HIS A 172 -8.96 13.23 -0.15
CA HIS A 172 -7.86 13.88 -0.84
C HIS A 172 -7.72 13.48 -2.32
N GLY A 173 -8.64 12.66 -2.87
CA GLY A 173 -8.56 12.13 -4.23
C GLY A 173 -8.41 13.21 -5.31
N HIS A 174 -9.00 14.39 -5.11
CA HIS A 174 -8.88 15.54 -6.00
C HIS A 174 -7.43 16.04 -6.20
N LEU A 175 -6.49 15.62 -5.37
CA LEU A 175 -5.07 15.96 -5.50
C LEU A 175 -4.36 15.09 -6.55
N ALA A 176 -4.87 13.91 -6.88
CA ALA A 176 -4.31 13.02 -7.87
C ALA A 176 -4.93 13.29 -9.26
N SER A 177 -4.10 13.58 -10.25
CA SER A 177 -4.53 13.88 -11.62
C SER A 177 -4.49 12.66 -12.54
N ARG A 178 -3.59 11.72 -12.29
CA ARG A 178 -3.45 10.41 -12.95
C ARG A 178 -2.92 9.39 -11.95
N ALA A 179 -3.12 8.11 -12.25
CA ALA A 179 -2.54 7.02 -11.46
C ALA A 179 -1.86 5.97 -12.35
N VAL A 180 -0.78 5.37 -11.84
CA VAL A 180 -0.21 4.13 -12.37
C VAL A 180 -0.24 3.10 -11.26
N LEU A 181 -0.84 1.96 -11.56
CA LEU A 181 -1.05 0.87 -10.63
C LEU A 181 -0.19 -0.31 -11.09
N ILE A 182 0.92 -0.55 -10.40
CA ILE A 182 1.83 -1.66 -10.73
C ILE A 182 1.45 -2.84 -9.84
N ALA A 183 0.88 -3.90 -10.43
CA ALA A 183 0.43 -5.10 -9.72
C ALA A 183 -0.29 -4.80 -8.39
N PRO A 184 -1.36 -3.97 -8.38
CA PRO A 184 -1.94 -3.41 -7.15
C PRO A 184 -2.63 -4.48 -6.30
N TYR A 185 -2.47 -4.40 -4.97
CA TYR A 185 -3.33 -5.13 -4.05
C TYR A 185 -4.74 -4.52 -4.06
N LEU A 186 -5.76 -5.31 -4.36
CA LEU A 186 -7.16 -4.87 -4.34
C LEU A 186 -7.84 -5.25 -3.01
N SER A 187 -7.99 -6.54 -2.78
CA SER A 187 -8.51 -7.10 -1.53
C SER A 187 -8.17 -8.59 -1.43
N HIS A 188 -8.33 -9.17 -0.24
CA HIS A 188 -8.04 -10.60 -0.01
C HIS A 188 -9.05 -11.55 -0.68
N ASP A 189 -10.19 -11.07 -1.11
CA ASP A 189 -11.27 -11.79 -1.78
C ASP A 189 -11.51 -11.31 -3.22
N ALA A 190 -10.65 -10.41 -3.73
CA ALA A 190 -10.71 -10.02 -5.14
C ALA A 190 -10.35 -11.20 -6.06
N PRO A 191 -10.86 -11.23 -7.32
CA PRO A 191 -10.45 -12.24 -8.29
C PRO A 191 -8.94 -12.30 -8.54
N THR A 192 -8.24 -11.20 -8.29
CA THR A 192 -6.77 -11.09 -8.39
C THR A 192 -6.03 -11.73 -7.22
N ALA A 193 -6.70 -12.08 -6.12
CA ALA A 193 -6.07 -12.71 -4.98
C ALA A 193 -5.77 -14.19 -5.25
N ARG A 194 -4.50 -14.59 -5.15
CA ARG A 194 -4.13 -16.01 -5.26
C ARG A 194 -4.61 -16.78 -4.04
N LYS A 195 -5.14 -17.99 -4.25
CA LYS A 195 -5.67 -18.86 -3.18
C LYS A 195 -4.60 -19.29 -2.17
N ASP A 196 -3.37 -19.42 -2.61
CA ASP A 196 -2.20 -19.76 -1.79
C ASP A 196 -1.57 -18.54 -1.11
N GLY A 197 -2.09 -17.32 -1.36
CA GLY A 197 -1.56 -16.06 -0.84
C GLY A 197 -0.14 -15.74 -1.29
N GLY A 198 0.39 -16.43 -2.34
CA GLY A 198 1.76 -16.26 -2.83
C GLY A 198 2.83 -16.62 -1.79
N ASN A 199 2.47 -17.17 -0.63
CA ASN A 199 3.35 -17.45 0.52
C ASN A 199 4.20 -16.25 1.02
N TRP A 200 3.92 -15.05 0.52
CA TRP A 200 4.59 -13.82 0.95
C TRP A 200 4.14 -13.36 2.33
N ALA A 201 2.86 -13.48 2.63
CA ALA A 201 2.27 -12.92 3.84
C ALA A 201 1.49 -13.97 4.64
N LYS A 202 1.65 -13.95 5.96
CA LYS A 202 0.89 -14.77 6.90
C LYS A 202 -0.05 -13.88 7.70
N VAL A 203 -1.34 -13.99 7.44
CA VAL A 203 -2.38 -13.29 8.20
C VAL A 203 -2.67 -14.03 9.50
N LEU A 204 -2.68 -13.32 10.61
CA LEU A 204 -3.13 -13.81 11.91
C LEU A 204 -4.66 -13.76 11.94
N LEU A 205 -5.32 -14.74 11.29
CA LEU A 205 -6.74 -14.70 10.96
C LEU A 205 -7.65 -14.49 12.17
N ARG A 206 -7.43 -15.24 13.27
CA ARG A 206 -8.23 -15.07 14.49
C ARG A 206 -8.11 -13.66 15.05
N ARG A 207 -6.88 -13.13 15.14
CA ARG A 207 -6.62 -11.77 15.60
C ARG A 207 -7.28 -10.74 14.69
N THR A 208 -7.19 -10.93 13.38
CA THR A 208 -7.85 -10.06 12.40
C THR A 208 -9.36 -10.03 12.57
N ILE A 209 -9.99 -11.20 12.74
CA ILE A 209 -11.44 -11.29 12.98
C ILE A 209 -11.80 -10.57 14.29
N GLY A 210 -11.10 -10.85 15.39
CA GLY A 210 -11.38 -10.20 16.67
C GLY A 210 -11.22 -8.68 16.62
N LEU A 211 -10.18 -8.16 15.96
CA LEU A 211 -9.99 -6.72 15.75
C LEU A 211 -11.09 -6.11 14.87
N SER A 212 -11.51 -6.82 13.82
CA SER A 212 -12.62 -6.40 12.97
C SER A 212 -13.94 -6.34 13.73
N MET A 213 -14.21 -7.34 14.60
CA MET A 213 -15.37 -7.34 15.49
C MET A 213 -15.38 -6.12 16.42
N LEU A 214 -14.25 -5.81 17.05
CA LEU A 214 -14.14 -4.62 17.92
C LEU A 214 -14.34 -3.32 17.12
N ASN A 215 -13.76 -3.21 15.92
CA ASN A 215 -13.93 -2.04 15.06
C ASN A 215 -15.39 -1.85 14.60
N ALA A 216 -16.15 -2.94 14.35
CA ALA A 216 -17.57 -2.90 13.99
C ALA A 216 -18.44 -2.23 15.06
N VAL A 217 -18.04 -2.33 16.34
CA VAL A 217 -18.71 -1.67 17.47
C VAL A 217 -18.00 -0.41 17.98
N GLY A 218 -17.05 0.14 17.18
CA GLY A 218 -16.37 1.40 17.46
C GLY A 218 -15.17 1.31 18.42
N VAL A 219 -14.79 0.12 18.90
CA VAL A 219 -13.64 -0.10 19.79
C VAL A 219 -12.36 -0.20 18.97
N ARG A 220 -11.53 0.83 19.00
CA ARG A 220 -10.30 0.96 18.20
C ARG A 220 -9.01 0.88 19.01
N ALA A 221 -9.09 0.75 20.32
CA ALA A 221 -7.95 0.74 21.24
C ALA A 221 -6.88 -0.31 20.92
N PHE A 222 -7.28 -1.42 20.31
CA PHE A 222 -6.41 -2.56 19.98
C PHE A 222 -5.86 -2.53 18.54
N ASN A 223 -6.15 -1.50 17.75
CA ASN A 223 -5.75 -1.44 16.33
C ASN A 223 -4.23 -1.35 16.11
N HIS A 224 -3.45 -1.07 17.15
CA HIS A 224 -1.99 -1.13 17.15
C HIS A 224 -1.43 -2.56 17.14
N LEU A 225 -2.26 -3.58 17.41
CA LEU A 225 -1.81 -4.96 17.43
C LEU A 225 -1.49 -5.45 16.02
N HIS A 226 -0.31 -6.04 15.86
CA HIS A 226 0.14 -6.60 14.60
C HIS A 226 -0.67 -7.84 14.22
N MET A 227 -1.13 -7.92 12.96
CA MET A 227 -2.05 -8.94 12.47
C MET A 227 -1.60 -9.66 11.20
N ILE A 228 -0.50 -9.23 10.60
CA ILE A 228 0.09 -9.83 9.40
C ILE A 228 1.61 -9.82 9.51
N GLN A 229 2.27 -10.85 8.99
CA GLN A 229 3.71 -10.99 8.92
C GLN A 229 4.13 -11.23 7.47
N PHE A 230 5.31 -10.73 7.10
CA PHE A 230 5.90 -10.89 5.77
C PHE A 230 7.11 -11.80 5.81
N ASN A 231 7.22 -12.64 4.79
CA ASN A 231 8.25 -13.67 4.68
C ASN A 231 9.42 -13.19 3.83
N PHE A 232 10.29 -12.39 4.41
CA PHE A 232 11.51 -11.96 3.75
C PHE A 232 12.54 -13.09 3.68
N PRO A 233 13.21 -13.31 2.53
CA PRO A 233 14.37 -14.17 2.47
C PRO A 233 15.47 -13.72 3.45
N LYS A 234 16.14 -14.69 4.09
CA LYS A 234 17.24 -14.38 5.02
C LYS A 234 18.32 -13.53 4.35
N ALA A 235 18.65 -13.82 3.09
CA ALA A 235 19.63 -13.06 2.33
C ALA A 235 19.25 -11.57 2.13
N VAL A 236 17.96 -11.25 2.13
CA VAL A 236 17.45 -9.86 2.07
C VAL A 236 17.60 -9.20 3.46
N LEU A 237 17.22 -9.90 4.52
CA LEU A 237 17.33 -9.38 5.89
C LEU A 237 18.77 -9.17 6.36
N ASP A 238 19.69 -10.04 5.92
CA ASP A 238 21.12 -9.93 6.21
C ASP A 238 21.84 -8.93 5.26
N GLY A 239 21.16 -8.47 4.23
CA GLY A 239 21.70 -7.52 3.25
C GLY A 239 21.78 -6.08 3.77
N PRO A 240 22.39 -5.16 3.01
CA PRO A 240 22.65 -3.78 3.43
C PRO A 240 21.38 -3.02 3.87
N ASN A 241 20.24 -3.29 3.23
CA ASN A 241 18.95 -2.64 3.50
C ASN A 241 18.02 -3.48 4.38
N GLY A 242 18.46 -4.63 4.90
CA GLY A 242 17.63 -5.52 5.70
C GLY A 242 17.09 -4.88 6.98
N HIS A 243 17.84 -3.94 7.55
CA HIS A 243 17.40 -3.15 8.72
C HIS A 243 16.18 -2.27 8.43
N SER A 244 15.93 -1.94 7.16
CA SER A 244 14.75 -1.15 6.71
C SER A 244 13.51 -2.01 6.48
N ALA A 245 13.63 -3.34 6.48
CA ALA A 245 12.51 -4.25 6.27
C ALA A 245 11.50 -4.17 7.43
N THR A 246 10.22 -4.03 7.11
CA THR A 246 9.11 -4.01 8.06
C THR A 246 8.37 -5.34 7.99
N GLN A 247 8.72 -6.27 8.86
CA GLN A 247 8.33 -7.67 8.78
C GLN A 247 6.89 -7.97 9.26
N SER A 248 6.19 -6.99 9.82
CA SER A 248 4.81 -7.18 10.27
C SER A 248 4.07 -5.85 10.39
N TYR A 249 2.74 -5.89 10.24
CA TYR A 249 1.90 -4.70 10.35
C TYR A 249 0.83 -4.82 11.42
N SER A 250 0.57 -3.67 12.06
CA SER A 250 -0.62 -3.48 12.87
C SER A 250 -1.90 -3.53 12.03
N PHE A 251 -3.03 -3.78 12.68
CA PHE A 251 -4.34 -3.76 12.02
C PHE A 251 -4.61 -2.42 11.31
N ARG A 252 -4.30 -1.29 11.97
CA ARG A 252 -4.54 0.04 11.40
C ARG A 252 -3.64 0.35 10.22
N LEU A 253 -2.37 -0.08 10.23
CA LEU A 253 -1.46 0.11 9.11
C LEU A 253 -1.89 -0.75 7.92
N ASN A 254 -2.11 -2.04 8.12
CA ASN A 254 -2.54 -2.95 7.04
C ASN A 254 -3.86 -2.48 6.40
N THR A 255 -4.83 -2.05 7.22
CA THR A 255 -6.11 -1.51 6.72
C THR A 255 -5.93 -0.21 5.94
N SER A 256 -4.91 0.58 6.25
CA SER A 256 -4.63 1.86 5.55
C SER A 256 -4.02 1.68 4.17
N PHE A 257 -3.39 0.55 3.88
CA PHE A 257 -2.91 0.23 2.53
C PHE A 257 -4.04 -0.22 1.60
N ALA A 258 -5.01 -0.96 2.13
CA ALA A 258 -6.06 -1.56 1.31
C ALA A 258 -7.09 -0.54 0.83
N PRO A 259 -7.62 -0.66 -0.39
CA PRO A 259 -8.84 0.03 -0.80
C PRO A 259 -9.97 -0.21 0.21
N ARG A 260 -10.90 0.74 0.34
CA ARG A 260 -12.05 0.58 1.24
C ARG A 260 -13.02 -0.46 0.69
N ARG A 261 -13.89 -0.93 1.57
CA ARG A 261 -15.01 -1.77 1.16
C ARG A 261 -16.30 -0.93 1.15
N PRO A 262 -17.13 -1.08 0.14
CA PRO A 262 -16.92 -1.87 -1.07
C PRO A 262 -15.84 -1.28 -1.99
N LEU A 263 -15.09 -2.15 -2.70
CA LEU A 263 -13.97 -1.78 -3.59
C LEU A 263 -14.39 -0.81 -4.70
N GLU A 264 -15.59 -0.98 -5.20
CA GLU A 264 -16.19 -0.22 -6.31
C GLU A 264 -16.15 1.29 -6.06
N ARG A 265 -16.31 1.69 -4.82
CA ARG A 265 -16.30 3.11 -4.44
C ARG A 265 -14.96 3.78 -4.74
N ASP A 266 -13.86 3.12 -4.34
CA ASP A 266 -12.53 3.70 -4.50
C ASP A 266 -12.04 3.56 -5.95
N VAL A 267 -12.37 2.46 -6.62
CA VAL A 267 -12.02 2.22 -8.04
C VAL A 267 -12.78 3.16 -8.98
N ALA A 268 -14.08 3.39 -8.76
CA ALA A 268 -14.86 4.32 -9.57
C ALA A 268 -14.36 5.78 -9.49
N ALA A 269 -13.65 6.12 -8.42
CA ALA A 269 -13.09 7.46 -8.22
C ALA A 269 -11.67 7.63 -8.81
N LEU A 270 -11.07 6.57 -9.36
CA LEU A 270 -9.76 6.67 -10.01
C LEU A 270 -9.83 7.66 -11.18
N PRO A 271 -8.85 8.58 -11.29
CA PRO A 271 -8.65 9.34 -12.52
C PRO A 271 -8.26 8.40 -13.67
N ASP A 272 -7.93 8.96 -14.83
CA ASP A 272 -7.27 8.19 -15.90
C ASP A 272 -6.06 7.42 -15.32
N PHE A 273 -6.01 6.10 -15.53
CA PHE A 273 -4.95 5.27 -14.93
C PHE A 273 -4.43 4.19 -15.88
N LEU A 274 -3.17 3.85 -15.68
CA LEU A 274 -2.52 2.69 -16.30
C LEU A 274 -2.34 1.62 -15.24
N LEU A 275 -2.79 0.39 -15.51
CA LEU A 275 -2.45 -0.78 -14.72
C LEU A 275 -1.46 -1.64 -15.48
N ILE A 276 -0.32 -1.92 -14.85
CA ILE A 276 0.73 -2.81 -15.38
C ILE A 276 0.95 -3.95 -14.38
N ALA A 277 1.05 -5.18 -14.86
CA ALA A 277 1.42 -6.34 -14.03
C ALA A 277 2.28 -7.32 -14.81
N GLY A 278 3.12 -8.07 -14.12
CA GLY A 278 3.86 -9.16 -14.72
C GLY A 278 2.96 -10.34 -15.01
N GLN A 279 3.13 -11.01 -16.16
CA GLN A 279 2.38 -12.25 -16.46
C GLN A 279 2.72 -13.39 -15.49
N GLU A 280 3.94 -13.38 -14.95
CA GLU A 280 4.44 -14.38 -14.00
C GLU A 280 4.41 -13.86 -12.56
N ASP A 281 3.46 -12.94 -12.27
CA ASP A 281 3.26 -12.39 -10.91
C ASP A 281 3.01 -13.52 -9.91
N ASP A 282 3.92 -13.65 -8.94
CA ASP A 282 3.92 -14.69 -7.91
C ASP A 282 3.12 -14.29 -6.65
N ALA A 283 2.64 -13.03 -6.56
CA ALA A 283 1.77 -12.55 -5.50
C ALA A 283 0.29 -12.56 -5.90
N PHE A 284 -0.04 -12.20 -7.15
CA PHE A 284 -1.41 -12.01 -7.62
C PHE A 284 -1.68 -12.72 -8.95
N ASP A 285 -2.96 -12.94 -9.26
CA ASP A 285 -3.40 -13.34 -10.58
C ASP A 285 -3.52 -12.11 -11.49
N ALA A 286 -2.46 -11.87 -12.27
CA ALA A 286 -2.38 -10.70 -13.14
C ALA A 286 -3.45 -10.69 -14.23
N SER A 287 -3.93 -11.87 -14.67
CA SER A 287 -4.94 -11.99 -15.74
C SER A 287 -6.32 -11.48 -15.34
N ALA A 288 -6.59 -11.42 -14.02
CA ALA A 288 -7.89 -11.00 -13.50
C ALA A 288 -8.04 -9.48 -13.33
N TYR A 289 -6.97 -8.68 -13.47
CA TYR A 289 -7.04 -7.23 -13.21
C TYR A 289 -7.99 -6.50 -14.15
N GLU A 290 -7.82 -6.65 -15.45
CA GLU A 290 -8.62 -5.94 -16.44
C GLU A 290 -10.11 -6.24 -16.25
N THR A 291 -10.49 -7.51 -16.20
CA THR A 291 -11.89 -7.91 -16.01
C THR A 291 -12.48 -7.36 -14.71
N THR A 292 -11.67 -7.34 -13.62
CA THR A 292 -12.14 -6.85 -12.32
C THR A 292 -12.38 -5.34 -12.31
N LEU A 293 -11.46 -4.56 -12.87
CA LEU A 293 -11.54 -3.10 -12.78
C LEU A 293 -12.38 -2.48 -13.90
N SER A 294 -12.36 -3.04 -15.12
CA SER A 294 -13.18 -2.54 -16.23
C SER A 294 -14.69 -2.74 -16.00
N ALA A 295 -15.07 -3.68 -15.14
CA ALA A 295 -16.45 -3.82 -14.70
C ALA A 295 -16.95 -2.64 -13.83
N ILE A 296 -16.02 -1.82 -13.29
CA ILE A 296 -16.33 -0.71 -12.38
C ILE A 296 -16.14 0.65 -13.05
N THR A 297 -15.07 0.81 -13.84
CA THR A 297 -14.72 2.09 -14.48
C THR A 297 -14.10 1.89 -15.85
N THR A 298 -14.31 2.85 -16.75
CA THR A 298 -13.74 2.89 -18.09
C THR A 298 -12.43 3.69 -18.18
N ASN A 299 -11.95 4.24 -17.07
CA ASN A 299 -10.76 5.10 -17.03
C ASN A 299 -9.43 4.33 -17.08
N GLY A 300 -9.47 2.99 -17.19
CA GLY A 300 -8.31 2.12 -17.10
C GLY A 300 -7.70 1.76 -18.44
N HIS A 301 -6.35 1.79 -18.49
CA HIS A 301 -5.51 1.18 -19.52
C HIS A 301 -4.78 0.00 -18.88
N TYR A 302 -4.67 -1.14 -19.57
CA TYR A 302 -4.16 -2.37 -18.98
C TYR A 302 -3.02 -2.94 -19.82
N GLN A 303 -1.94 -3.37 -19.16
CA GLN A 303 -0.80 -3.99 -19.82
C GLN A 303 -0.23 -5.11 -18.96
N LEU A 304 -0.05 -6.29 -19.58
CA LEU A 304 0.69 -7.40 -19.00
C LEU A 304 2.09 -7.49 -19.61
N VAL A 305 3.09 -7.71 -18.75
CA VAL A 305 4.50 -7.77 -19.13
C VAL A 305 4.96 -9.23 -19.08
N ALA A 306 5.21 -9.81 -20.24
CA ALA A 306 5.64 -11.20 -20.37
C ALA A 306 6.99 -11.44 -19.65
N GLY A 307 7.09 -12.53 -18.87
CA GLY A 307 8.30 -12.94 -18.16
C GLY A 307 8.60 -12.13 -16.90
N ALA A 308 7.76 -11.14 -16.51
CA ALA A 308 7.99 -10.37 -15.31
C ALA A 308 7.26 -10.98 -14.10
N SER A 309 7.98 -11.13 -12.98
CA SER A 309 7.43 -11.49 -11.66
C SER A 309 6.84 -10.27 -10.94
N HIS A 310 6.27 -10.46 -9.73
CA HIS A 310 5.69 -9.38 -8.92
C HIS A 310 6.68 -8.25 -8.61
N LEU A 311 7.91 -8.57 -8.28
CA LEU A 311 8.96 -7.58 -8.03
C LEU A 311 9.74 -7.26 -9.31
N GLY A 312 9.94 -8.24 -10.21
CA GLY A 312 10.65 -8.06 -11.47
C GLY A 312 10.08 -6.96 -12.36
N VAL A 313 8.76 -6.75 -12.31
CA VAL A 313 8.06 -5.69 -13.04
C VAL A 313 8.59 -4.28 -12.75
N LEU A 314 9.16 -4.04 -11.57
CA LEU A 314 9.73 -2.74 -11.18
C LEU A 314 11.06 -2.41 -11.87
N TYR A 315 11.73 -3.41 -12.42
CA TYR A 315 13.08 -3.32 -13.00
C TYR A 315 13.09 -3.62 -14.51
N ASP A 316 11.91 -3.66 -15.12
CA ASP A 316 11.76 -3.94 -16.55
C ASP A 316 11.65 -2.61 -17.32
N ASP A 317 12.56 -2.40 -18.28
CA ASP A 317 12.59 -1.17 -19.08
C ASP A 317 11.30 -0.93 -19.87
N ARG A 318 10.59 -2.00 -20.27
CA ARG A 318 9.28 -1.91 -20.93
C ARG A 318 8.22 -1.26 -20.03
N VAL A 319 8.34 -1.45 -18.71
CA VAL A 319 7.47 -0.82 -17.70
C VAL A 319 7.79 0.66 -17.59
N ASN A 320 9.08 1.01 -17.51
CA ASN A 320 9.51 2.41 -17.46
C ASN A 320 9.02 3.19 -18.69
N GLU A 321 9.16 2.59 -19.88
CA GLU A 321 8.68 3.18 -21.14
C GLU A 321 7.16 3.35 -21.16
N ALA A 322 6.40 2.32 -20.78
CA ALA A 322 4.94 2.36 -20.77
C ALA A 322 4.40 3.41 -19.77
N ILE A 323 5.01 3.53 -18.57
CA ILE A 323 4.66 4.55 -17.59
C ILE A 323 4.96 5.94 -18.17
N SER A 324 6.14 6.14 -18.74
CA SER A 324 6.55 7.43 -19.31
C SER A 324 5.63 7.85 -20.45
N GLN A 325 5.30 6.94 -21.37
CA GLN A 325 4.35 7.20 -22.44
C GLN A 325 2.97 7.57 -21.91
N PHE A 326 2.46 6.86 -20.90
CA PHE A 326 1.15 7.13 -20.32
C PHE A 326 1.12 8.50 -19.60
N LEU A 327 2.14 8.80 -18.79
CA LEU A 327 2.18 10.05 -18.02
C LEU A 327 2.41 11.29 -18.90
N ASN A 328 3.05 11.14 -20.07
CA ASN A 328 3.32 12.22 -21.00
C ASN A 328 2.20 12.48 -22.03
N ARG A 329 1.12 11.69 -22.04
CA ARG A 329 -0.04 11.95 -22.92
C ARG A 329 -0.65 13.30 -22.61
N GLU A 330 -0.91 14.09 -23.65
CA GLU A 330 -1.78 15.26 -23.53
C GLU A 330 -3.20 14.80 -23.15
N LYS A 331 -3.92 15.64 -22.39
CA LYS A 331 -5.32 15.34 -22.02
C LYS A 331 -6.25 15.55 -23.19
#